data_46e3d0b6a1635261b23aaa757c06157d
#
_entry.id   46e3d0b6a1635261b23aaa757c06157d
#
_cell.length_a   1.000
_cell.length_b   1.000
_cell.length_c   1.000
_cell.angle_alpha   90.00
_cell.angle_beta   90.00
_cell.angle_gamma   90.00
#
_symmetry.space_group_name_H-M   'P 1'
#
loop_
_entity.id
_entity.type
_entity.pdbx_description
1 polymer ?
#
loop_
_entity_poly.entity_id
_entity_poly.type
_entity_poly.pdbx_seq_one_letter_code
_entity_poly.pdbx_strand_id
1 'polypeptide(L)'
;MITITNKKQCSGCSACATACPIQCITMTEDKEGFLYPQVNKELCIKCKKCITVCPVINPFPKRTPQQCHAAYHVKTREVSSSGGIFYWIACYILQQKGVVCGVVFNLSLIHISEPTRL
;
A
#
# COMPACT_ATOMS: atom_id res chain seq x y z
N MET A 1 20.26 -9.68 -1.15
CA MET A 1 19.61 -8.76 -0.20
C MET A 1 19.29 -7.46 -0.90
N ILE A 2 18.29 -6.74 -0.43
CA ILE A 2 17.94 -5.43 -0.97
C ILE A 2 18.99 -4.41 -0.56
N THR A 3 19.39 -3.55 -1.50
CA THR A 3 20.29 -2.42 -1.26
C THR A 3 19.73 -1.22 -2.01
N ILE A 4 19.46 -0.13 -1.31
CA ILE A 4 18.96 1.11 -1.90
C ILE A 4 20.16 2.02 -2.16
N THR A 5 20.57 2.11 -3.40
CA THR A 5 21.69 2.98 -3.82
C THR A 5 21.23 4.42 -4.01
N ASN A 6 20.01 4.61 -4.52
CA ASN A 6 19.41 5.93 -4.70
C ASN A 6 18.16 6.03 -3.82
N LYS A 7 18.24 6.80 -2.75
CA LYS A 7 17.15 7.01 -1.80
C LYS A 7 15.85 7.51 -2.46
N LYS A 8 15.93 8.34 -3.50
CA LYS A 8 14.77 8.87 -4.24
C LYS A 8 13.91 7.78 -4.90
N GLN A 9 14.46 6.59 -5.10
CA GLN A 9 13.73 5.46 -5.70
C GLN A 9 13.04 4.58 -4.65
N CYS A 10 13.28 4.78 -3.35
CA CYS A 10 12.60 4.02 -2.31
C CYS A 10 11.34 4.76 -1.86
N SER A 11 10.19 4.13 -1.95
CA SER A 11 8.91 4.69 -1.48
C SER A 11 8.62 4.45 0.00
N GLY A 12 9.53 3.81 0.75
CA GLY A 12 9.31 3.50 2.17
C GLY A 12 8.18 2.51 2.46
N CYS A 13 7.72 1.76 1.47
CA CYS A 13 6.48 0.95 1.54
C CYS A 13 6.57 -0.29 2.45
N SER A 14 7.70 -0.57 3.07
CA SER A 14 7.94 -1.70 4.00
C SER A 14 7.75 -3.11 3.41
N ALA A 15 7.40 -3.27 2.14
CA ALA A 15 7.16 -4.57 1.52
C ALA A 15 8.36 -5.54 1.66
N CYS A 16 9.59 -5.03 1.56
CA CYS A 16 10.80 -5.83 1.73
C CYS A 16 10.99 -6.34 3.16
N ALA A 17 10.63 -5.54 4.16
CA ALA A 17 10.69 -5.92 5.57
C ALA A 17 9.62 -6.98 5.89
N THR A 18 8.38 -6.75 5.46
CA THR A 18 7.25 -7.67 5.67
C THR A 18 7.47 -9.02 4.98
N ALA A 19 8.07 -9.04 3.78
CA ALA A 19 8.33 -10.27 3.05
C ALA A 19 9.55 -11.05 3.55
N CYS A 20 10.33 -10.50 4.49
CA CYS A 20 11.52 -11.16 4.99
C CYS A 20 11.17 -12.29 5.97
N PRO A 21 11.41 -13.59 5.65
CA PRO A 21 10.98 -14.71 6.49
C PRO A 21 11.71 -14.77 7.83
N ILE A 22 12.90 -14.20 7.92
CA ILE A 22 13.73 -14.17 9.15
C ILE A 22 13.77 -12.76 9.77
N GLN A 23 12.96 -11.83 9.28
CA GLN A 23 12.82 -10.48 9.82
C GLN A 23 14.15 -9.71 10.00
N CYS A 24 15.13 -9.96 9.11
CA CYS A 24 16.43 -9.30 9.16
C CYS A 24 16.46 -7.92 8.51
N ILE A 25 15.29 -7.35 8.17
CA ILE A 25 15.16 -6.03 7.55
C ILE A 25 14.30 -5.16 8.47
N THR A 26 14.88 -4.08 8.95
CA THR A 26 14.20 -3.03 9.72
C THR A 26 14.05 -1.79 8.87
N MET A 27 12.95 -1.07 9.05
CA MET A 27 12.74 0.24 8.42
C MET A 27 13.23 1.33 9.37
N THR A 28 14.18 2.14 8.93
CA THR A 28 14.79 3.19 9.74
C THR A 28 14.54 4.54 9.10
N GLU A 29 14.14 5.50 9.91
CA GLU A 29 13.95 6.88 9.47
C GLU A 29 15.29 7.56 9.20
N ASP A 30 15.33 8.38 8.16
CA ASP A 30 16.43 9.30 7.95
C ASP A 30 16.16 10.67 8.63
N LYS A 31 17.04 11.63 8.42
CA LYS A 31 16.94 12.97 9.03
C LYS A 31 15.69 13.76 8.62
N GLU A 32 15.07 13.37 7.51
CA GLU A 32 13.86 13.99 6.96
C GLU A 32 12.59 13.22 7.32
N GLY A 33 12.70 12.10 8.07
CA GLY A 33 11.59 11.26 8.48
C GLY A 33 11.16 10.20 7.46
N PHE A 34 11.91 10.01 6.37
CA PHE A 34 11.62 8.98 5.39
C PHE A 34 12.17 7.62 5.81
N LEU A 35 11.36 6.58 5.65
CA LEU A 35 11.71 5.20 6.01
C LEU A 35 12.53 4.51 4.91
N TYR A 36 13.65 3.93 5.31
CA TYR A 36 14.51 3.13 4.43
C TYR A 36 14.85 1.77 5.05
N PRO A 37 14.98 0.71 4.23
CA PRO A 37 15.33 -0.62 4.73
C PRO A 37 16.79 -0.71 5.15
N GLN A 38 17.03 -1.16 6.39
CA GLN A 38 18.32 -1.56 6.92
C GLN A 38 18.37 -3.08 7.05
N VAL A 39 19.36 -3.70 6.43
CA VAL A 39 19.49 -5.16 6.43
C VAL A 39 20.58 -5.61 7.38
N ASN A 40 20.24 -6.46 8.34
CA ASN A 40 21.23 -7.20 9.12
C ASN A 40 21.85 -8.29 8.24
N LYS A 41 23.11 -8.06 7.83
CA LYS A 41 23.83 -8.94 6.90
C LYS A 41 24.15 -10.30 7.49
N GLU A 42 24.34 -10.37 8.81
CA GLU A 42 24.72 -11.60 9.52
C GLU A 42 23.55 -12.59 9.56
N LEU A 43 22.33 -12.08 9.73
CA LEU A 43 21.12 -12.89 9.74
C LEU A 43 20.58 -13.22 8.34
N CYS A 44 21.04 -12.51 7.30
CA CYS A 44 20.46 -12.61 5.98
C CYS A 44 20.81 -13.90 5.25
N ILE A 45 19.82 -14.77 5.03
CA ILE A 45 19.98 -16.03 4.26
C ILE A 45 20.02 -15.84 2.74
N LYS A 46 20.06 -14.63 2.25
CA LYS A 46 20.16 -14.28 0.82
C LYS A 46 19.05 -14.87 -0.08
N CYS A 47 17.86 -15.10 0.42
CA CYS A 47 16.72 -15.68 -0.31
C CYS A 47 16.13 -14.81 -1.42
N LYS A 48 16.53 -13.54 -1.52
CA LYS A 48 16.11 -12.56 -2.54
C LYS A 48 14.63 -12.15 -2.51
N LYS A 49 13.78 -12.65 -1.61
CA LYS A 49 12.36 -12.29 -1.52
C LYS A 49 12.15 -10.77 -1.44
N CYS A 50 12.99 -10.06 -0.70
CA CYS A 50 12.93 -8.59 -0.60
C CYS A 50 13.12 -7.87 -1.94
N ILE A 51 13.88 -8.46 -2.87
CA ILE A 51 14.06 -7.91 -4.23
C ILE A 51 12.82 -8.21 -5.07
N THR A 52 12.30 -9.45 -5.01
CA THR A 52 11.15 -9.90 -5.80
C THR A 52 9.90 -9.06 -5.50
N VAL A 53 9.66 -8.70 -4.24
CA VAL A 53 8.47 -7.93 -3.83
C VAL A 53 8.63 -6.42 -3.97
N CYS A 54 9.83 -5.93 -4.26
CA CYS A 54 10.06 -4.49 -4.35
C CYS A 54 9.49 -3.93 -5.66
N PRO A 55 8.50 -3.03 -5.62
CA PRO A 55 7.86 -2.51 -6.82
C PRO A 55 8.77 -1.60 -7.65
N VAL A 56 9.87 -1.13 -7.05
CA VAL A 56 10.87 -0.27 -7.73
C VAL A 56 11.93 -1.11 -8.42
N ILE A 57 12.46 -2.13 -7.73
CA ILE A 57 13.50 -3.01 -8.29
C ILE A 57 12.90 -4.03 -9.26
N ASN A 58 11.70 -4.51 -8.96
CA ASN A 58 10.96 -5.48 -9.76
C ASN A 58 9.56 -4.96 -10.06
N PRO A 59 9.44 -3.97 -10.96
CA PRO A 59 8.16 -3.36 -11.27
C PRO A 59 7.22 -4.36 -11.93
N PHE A 60 5.94 -4.31 -11.56
CA PHE A 60 4.91 -5.09 -12.25
C PHE A 60 4.80 -4.65 -13.72
N PRO A 61 4.52 -5.59 -14.64
CA PRO A 61 4.28 -5.26 -16.02
C PRO A 61 3.10 -4.29 -16.13
N LYS A 62 3.29 -3.20 -16.87
CA LYS A 62 2.21 -2.24 -17.14
C LYS A 62 1.14 -2.95 -17.96
N ARG A 63 -0.10 -2.90 -17.47
CA ARG A 63 -1.26 -3.38 -18.20
C ARG A 63 -1.98 -2.19 -18.81
N THR A 64 -2.32 -2.26 -20.07
CA THR A 64 -3.21 -1.28 -20.69
C THR A 64 -4.63 -1.53 -20.19
N PRO A 65 -5.34 -0.53 -19.65
CA PRO A 65 -6.73 -0.71 -19.27
C PRO A 65 -7.55 -1.04 -20.52
N GLN A 66 -8.44 -2.01 -20.41
CA GLN A 66 -9.29 -2.42 -21.53
C GLN A 66 -10.32 -1.34 -21.86
N GLN A 67 -10.90 -0.73 -20.84
CA GLN A 67 -11.87 0.36 -20.94
C GLN A 67 -11.76 1.28 -19.75
N CYS A 68 -12.06 2.56 -19.96
CA CYS A 68 -12.18 3.56 -18.91
C CYS A 68 -13.60 4.12 -18.92
N HIS A 69 -14.21 4.17 -17.73
CA HIS A 69 -15.57 4.67 -17.55
C HIS A 69 -15.57 5.84 -16.58
N ALA A 70 -16.27 6.91 -16.92
CA ALA A 70 -16.67 7.95 -15.97
C ALA A 70 -18.07 7.58 -15.47
N ALA A 71 -18.25 7.42 -14.17
CA ALA A 71 -19.52 7.03 -13.60
C ALA A 71 -19.80 7.73 -12.27
N TYR A 72 -21.08 7.88 -11.94
CA TYR A 72 -21.54 8.32 -10.63
C TYR A 72 -22.82 7.57 -10.24
N HIS A 73 -23.08 7.47 -8.94
CA HIS A 73 -24.30 6.89 -8.42
C HIS A 73 -25.16 7.99 -7.77
N VAL A 74 -26.34 8.22 -8.34
CA VAL A 74 -27.20 9.38 -7.99
C VAL A 74 -27.45 9.51 -6.49
N LYS A 75 -27.86 8.42 -5.84
CA LYS A 75 -28.26 8.44 -4.41
C LYS A 75 -27.08 8.59 -3.43
N THR A 76 -25.91 8.12 -3.80
CA THR A 76 -24.75 8.11 -2.89
C THR A 76 -23.75 9.22 -3.18
N ARG A 77 -23.91 9.94 -4.28
CA ARG A 77 -23.03 11.04 -4.67
C ARG A 77 -23.00 12.16 -3.63
N GLU A 78 -24.14 12.52 -3.08
CA GLU A 78 -24.28 13.63 -2.12
C GLU A 78 -23.56 13.37 -0.80
N VAL A 79 -23.47 12.10 -0.39
CA VAL A 79 -22.80 11.67 0.86
C VAL A 79 -21.39 11.14 0.64
N SER A 80 -20.84 11.29 -0.55
CA SER A 80 -19.53 10.78 -0.93
C SER A 80 -18.59 11.90 -1.36
N SER A 81 -17.29 11.72 -1.13
CA SER A 81 -16.26 12.67 -1.55
C SER A 81 -16.04 12.73 -3.09
N SER A 82 -16.63 11.81 -3.85
CA SER A 82 -16.53 11.69 -5.29
C SER A 82 -17.85 11.24 -5.90
N GLY A 83 -17.85 10.48 -6.99
CA GLY A 83 -19.05 10.02 -7.68
C GLY A 83 -19.92 8.99 -6.92
N GLY A 84 -19.54 8.57 -5.72
CA GLY A 84 -20.34 7.64 -4.89
C GLY A 84 -20.27 6.16 -5.32
N ILE A 85 -19.53 5.84 -6.36
CA ILE A 85 -19.41 4.47 -6.88
C ILE A 85 -18.70 3.56 -5.88
N PHE A 86 -17.62 4.04 -5.24
CA PHE A 86 -16.94 3.25 -4.21
C PHE A 86 -17.91 2.84 -3.08
N TYR A 87 -18.67 3.80 -2.56
CA TYR A 87 -19.64 3.54 -1.50
C TYR A 87 -20.71 2.52 -1.94
N TRP A 88 -21.23 2.65 -3.16
CA TRP A 88 -22.21 1.73 -3.71
C TRP A 88 -21.67 0.31 -3.86
N ILE A 89 -20.46 0.15 -4.41
CA ILE A 89 -19.77 -1.15 -4.53
C ILE A 89 -19.48 -1.74 -3.15
N ALA A 90 -19.01 -0.91 -2.20
CA ALA A 90 -18.75 -1.35 -0.83
C ALA A 90 -20.01 -1.93 -0.17
N CYS A 91 -21.14 -1.23 -0.28
CA CYS A 91 -22.42 -1.73 0.22
C CYS A 91 -22.82 -3.06 -0.43
N TYR A 92 -22.66 -3.18 -1.74
CA TYR A 92 -22.95 -4.42 -2.45
C TYR A 92 -22.09 -5.59 -1.93
N ILE A 93 -20.79 -5.40 -1.76
CA ILE A 93 -19.86 -6.43 -1.27
C ILE A 93 -20.23 -6.84 0.17
N LEU A 94 -20.57 -5.88 1.05
CA LEU A 94 -20.98 -6.14 2.42
C LEU A 94 -22.30 -6.93 2.48
N GLN A 95 -23.27 -6.64 1.60
CA GLN A 95 -24.50 -7.43 1.47
C GLN A 95 -24.23 -8.89 1.08
N GLN A 96 -23.18 -9.13 0.29
CA GLN A 96 -22.71 -10.48 -0.06
C GLN A 96 -21.85 -11.12 1.05
N LYS A 97 -21.83 -10.56 2.27
CA LYS A 97 -20.98 -10.99 3.39
C LYS A 97 -19.48 -10.91 3.09
N GLY A 98 -19.08 -10.09 2.13
CA GLY A 98 -17.69 -9.78 1.80
C GLY A 98 -17.07 -8.78 2.78
N VAL A 99 -15.78 -8.49 2.60
CA VAL A 99 -15.02 -7.51 3.40
C VAL A 99 -14.55 -6.39 2.50
N VAL A 100 -14.67 -5.16 2.97
CA VAL A 100 -14.18 -3.96 2.28
C VAL A 100 -13.12 -3.31 3.16
N CYS A 101 -11.95 -3.01 2.56
CA CYS A 101 -10.89 -2.27 3.21
C CYS A 101 -10.73 -0.90 2.52
N GLY A 102 -10.58 0.14 3.29
CA GLY A 102 -10.42 1.50 2.77
C GLY A 102 -9.58 2.36 3.71
N VAL A 103 -9.11 3.48 3.19
CA VAL A 103 -8.41 4.50 3.97
C VAL A 103 -9.42 5.49 4.52
N VAL A 104 -9.34 5.79 5.80
CA VAL A 104 -10.18 6.77 6.49
C VAL A 104 -9.32 7.94 6.91
N PHE A 105 -9.78 9.16 6.63
CA PHE A 105 -9.18 10.36 7.19
C PHE A 105 -9.70 10.59 8.60
N ASN A 106 -8.82 10.58 9.58
CA ASN A 106 -9.15 11.06 10.92
C ASN A 106 -8.87 12.57 10.96
N LEU A 107 -9.92 13.37 10.96
CA LEU A 107 -9.83 14.83 10.91
C LEU A 107 -9.18 15.46 12.16
N SER A 108 -9.07 14.71 13.26
CA SER A 108 -8.44 15.22 14.50
C SER A 108 -6.92 15.22 14.46
N LEU A 109 -6.33 14.42 13.60
CA LEU A 109 -4.90 14.32 13.38
C LEU A 109 -4.72 14.01 11.89
N ILE A 110 -3.87 14.67 11.17
CA ILE A 110 -3.54 14.41 9.76
C ILE A 110 -2.82 13.03 9.67
N HIS A 111 -3.44 12.00 10.22
CA HIS A 111 -2.93 10.64 10.24
C HIS A 111 -3.83 9.72 9.44
N ILE A 112 -3.22 8.91 8.59
CA ILE A 112 -3.87 7.78 7.93
C ILE A 112 -4.01 6.71 9.00
N SER A 113 -5.22 6.46 9.46
CA SER A 113 -5.49 5.38 10.39
C SER A 113 -5.61 4.03 9.65
N GLU A 114 -5.39 2.94 10.39
CA GLU A 114 -5.48 1.57 9.88
C GLU A 114 -6.84 1.29 9.18
N PRO A 115 -6.88 0.31 8.25
CA PRO A 115 -8.11 -0.05 7.55
C PRO A 115 -9.21 -0.42 8.55
N THR A 116 -10.29 0.33 8.50
CA THR A 116 -11.46 0.09 9.36
C THR A 116 -12.30 -1.02 8.74
N ARG A 117 -12.58 -2.06 9.51
CA ARG A 117 -13.68 -2.99 9.18
C ARG A 117 -14.98 -2.23 9.46
N LEU A 118 -15.76 -2.00 8.41
CA LEU A 118 -17.13 -1.52 8.51
C LEU A 118 -18.06 -2.68 8.87
#